data_83a5ee2569e31f233ba7d9eea1e6599a
#
_entry.id   83a5ee2569e31f233ba7d9eea1e6599a
#
_cell.length_a   1.000
_cell.length_b   1.000
_cell.length_c   1.000
_cell.angle_alpha   90.00
_cell.angle_beta   90.00
_cell.angle_gamma   90.00
#
_symmetry.space_group_name_H-M   'P 1'
#
loop_
_entity.id
_entity.type
_entity.pdbx_description
1 polymer ?
#
loop_
_entity_poly.entity_id
_entity_poly.type
_entity_poly.pdbx_seq_one_letter_code
_entity_poly.pdbx_strand_id
1 'polypeptide(L)'
;MSANRIPVQIQNTQMNFLMLSEVVRMIETEDGLDSLLTMGCDAELLDQLRNRSTRDLWNISNRASGFTVLLSPKELLNHINGIDRQRRDDELCEYFVMHGASRQLLIKLFKRSSDEIRRLREMLVGRGTVGRTGLPKSLRVRDEIHHTWYSIIKNRPNESLRTWLYELHQRYPDYTIETLHSTIKEFEDDEAPNQIAKENLSSIK
;
A
#
# COMPACT_ATOMS: atom_id res chain seq x y z
N MET A 1 0.34 -5.12 27.50
CA MET A 1 1.70 -5.44 27.03
C MET A 1 2.37 -4.12 26.69
N SER A 2 3.35 -3.67 27.47
CA SER A 2 4.06 -2.40 27.28
C SER A 2 4.84 -2.50 25.96
N ALA A 3 4.49 -1.65 24.99
CA ALA A 3 5.25 -1.57 23.73
C ALA A 3 6.69 -1.21 24.11
N ASN A 4 7.64 -2.02 23.67
CA ASN A 4 9.07 -1.83 23.93
C ASN A 4 9.51 -0.55 23.20
N ARG A 5 9.44 0.60 23.89
CA ARG A 5 9.85 1.91 23.37
C ARG A 5 11.31 2.13 23.75
N ILE A 6 12.11 2.50 22.76
CA ILE A 6 13.54 2.75 22.93
C ILE A 6 13.75 4.25 23.09
N PRO A 7 14.34 4.73 24.21
CA PRO A 7 14.68 6.12 24.37
C PRO A 7 15.91 6.46 23.50
N VAL A 8 15.74 7.45 22.62
CA VAL A 8 16.81 7.98 21.77
C VAL A 8 17.06 9.42 22.14
N GLN A 9 18.25 9.71 22.64
CA GLN A 9 18.64 11.06 23.00
C GLN A 9 18.98 11.87 21.75
N ILE A 10 18.41 13.07 21.64
CA ILE A 10 18.68 13.98 20.54
C ILE A 10 19.87 14.86 20.90
N GLN A 11 20.95 14.75 20.13
CA GLN A 11 22.17 15.56 20.30
C GLN A 11 22.27 16.71 19.31
N ASN A 12 21.43 16.70 18.26
CA ASN A 12 21.46 17.72 17.21
C ASN A 12 20.78 19.01 17.72
N THR A 13 21.52 20.13 17.77
CA THR A 13 21.04 21.42 18.21
C THR A 13 19.80 21.92 17.44
N GLN A 14 19.76 21.70 16.14
CA GLN A 14 18.67 22.13 15.28
C GLN A 14 17.38 21.37 15.59
N MET A 15 17.49 20.07 15.85
CA MET A 15 16.35 19.25 16.30
C MET A 15 15.90 19.64 17.70
N ASN A 16 16.82 19.92 18.62
CA ASN A 16 16.49 20.39 19.95
C ASN A 16 15.74 21.74 19.89
N PHE A 17 16.18 22.65 19.00
CA PHE A 17 15.50 23.93 18.78
C PHE A 17 14.09 23.73 18.22
N LEU A 18 13.89 22.85 17.24
CA LEU A 18 12.56 22.54 16.70
C LEU A 18 11.64 21.94 17.77
N MET A 19 12.15 21.02 18.58
CA MET A 19 11.37 20.44 19.69
C MET A 19 11.00 21.50 20.72
N LEU A 20 11.93 22.37 21.10
CA LEU A 20 11.67 23.45 22.04
C LEU A 20 10.65 24.45 21.48
N SER A 21 10.75 24.78 20.20
CA SER A 21 9.79 25.66 19.52
C SER A 21 8.39 25.04 19.48
N GLU A 22 8.30 23.72 19.29
CA GLU A 22 7.02 23.02 19.35
C GLU A 22 6.41 23.00 20.75
N VAL A 23 7.22 22.84 21.80
CA VAL A 23 6.75 22.98 23.19
C VAL A 23 6.20 24.38 23.43
N VAL A 24 6.88 25.42 22.97
CA VAL A 24 6.39 26.82 23.09
C VAL A 24 5.06 26.99 22.33
N ARG A 25 4.94 26.44 21.13
CA ARG A 25 3.70 26.45 20.36
C ARG A 25 2.55 25.75 21.11
N MET A 26 2.81 24.62 21.76
CA MET A 26 1.83 23.92 22.58
C MET A 26 1.37 24.76 23.78
N ILE A 27 2.27 25.49 24.44
CA ILE A 27 1.95 26.38 25.56
C ILE A 27 0.99 27.52 25.14
N GLU A 28 1.03 27.94 23.87
CA GLU A 28 0.17 28.99 23.32
C GLU A 28 -1.26 28.51 23.02
N THR A 29 -1.51 27.21 23.02
CA THR A 29 -2.82 26.61 22.80
C THR A 29 -3.36 26.04 24.09
N GLU A 30 -4.68 26.22 24.35
CA GLU A 30 -5.33 25.74 25.59
C GLU A 30 -5.18 24.22 25.75
N ASP A 31 -5.51 23.46 24.71
CA ASP A 31 -5.38 21.98 24.71
C ASP A 31 -3.92 21.51 24.88
N GLY A 32 -2.96 22.24 24.30
CA GLY A 32 -1.55 21.92 24.39
C GLY A 32 -0.99 22.18 25.78
N LEU A 33 -1.36 23.30 26.41
CA LEU A 33 -0.97 23.64 27.77
C LEU A 33 -1.51 22.59 28.75
N ASP A 34 -2.81 22.25 28.68
CA ASP A 34 -3.43 21.25 29.53
C ASP A 34 -2.77 19.89 29.37
N SER A 35 -2.41 19.52 28.14
CA SER A 35 -1.69 18.29 27.86
C SER A 35 -0.31 18.26 28.54
N LEU A 36 0.46 19.34 28.44
CA LEU A 36 1.78 19.43 29.08
C LEU A 36 1.69 19.35 30.61
N LEU A 37 0.73 20.05 31.21
CA LEU A 37 0.48 20.01 32.64
C LEU A 37 0.06 18.60 33.12
N THR A 38 -0.82 17.93 32.36
CA THR A 38 -1.25 16.55 32.63
C THR A 38 -0.09 15.56 32.54
N MET A 39 0.87 15.80 31.64
CA MET A 39 2.10 15.00 31.54
C MET A 39 3.10 15.28 32.66
N GLY A 40 2.83 16.22 33.55
CA GLY A 40 3.67 16.55 34.71
C GLY A 40 4.72 17.63 34.45
N CYS A 41 4.56 18.44 33.39
CA CYS A 41 5.40 19.60 33.20
C CYS A 41 5.12 20.65 34.28
N ASP A 42 6.18 21.26 34.80
CA ASP A 42 6.06 22.34 35.81
C ASP A 42 5.53 23.62 35.16
N ALA A 43 4.48 24.20 35.76
CA ALA A 43 3.85 25.43 35.27
C ALA A 43 4.80 26.63 35.23
N GLU A 44 5.71 26.75 36.21
CA GLU A 44 6.72 27.81 36.24
C GLU A 44 7.70 27.67 35.08
N LEU A 45 8.14 26.45 34.78
CA LEU A 45 8.99 26.16 33.61
C LEU A 45 8.31 26.54 32.29
N LEU A 46 7.02 26.21 32.16
CA LEU A 46 6.25 26.51 30.94
C LEU A 46 6.11 28.04 30.76
N ASP A 47 5.84 28.79 31.82
CA ASP A 47 5.73 30.23 31.77
C ASP A 47 7.11 30.89 31.43
N GLN A 48 8.19 30.37 32.00
CA GLN A 48 9.53 30.83 31.67
C GLN A 48 9.87 30.58 30.17
N LEU A 49 9.48 29.43 29.62
CA LEU A 49 9.71 29.12 28.20
C LEU A 49 8.89 30.02 27.28
N ARG A 50 7.63 30.26 27.61
CA ARG A 50 6.72 31.13 26.86
C ARG A 50 7.27 32.54 26.66
N ASN A 51 7.95 33.09 27.69
CA ASN A 51 8.47 34.45 27.70
C ASN A 51 9.87 34.58 27.08
N ARG A 52 10.48 33.52 26.50
CA ARG A 52 11.80 33.55 25.89
C ARG A 52 11.76 34.00 24.45
N SER A 53 12.79 34.78 24.06
CA SER A 53 13.00 35.10 22.65
C SER A 53 13.47 33.91 21.86
N THR A 54 13.25 33.91 20.53
CA THR A 54 13.78 32.88 19.61
C THR A 54 15.29 32.66 19.74
N ARG A 55 16.04 33.79 19.99
CA ARG A 55 17.48 33.75 20.23
C ARG A 55 17.82 32.98 21.52
N ASP A 56 17.03 33.17 22.57
CA ASP A 56 17.25 32.48 23.83
C ASP A 56 16.95 30.99 23.69
N LEU A 57 15.87 30.66 23.00
CA LEU A 57 15.52 29.25 22.70
C LEU A 57 16.64 28.56 21.90
N TRP A 58 17.24 29.25 20.92
CA TRP A 58 18.40 28.72 20.20
C TRP A 58 19.60 28.51 21.14
N ASN A 59 19.91 29.48 22.02
CA ASN A 59 20.99 29.34 22.98
C ASN A 59 20.77 28.22 24.00
N ILE A 60 19.52 28.00 24.42
CA ILE A 60 19.12 26.87 25.27
C ILE A 60 19.37 25.58 24.53
N SER A 61 18.94 25.47 23.26
CA SER A 61 19.11 24.29 22.43
C SER A 61 20.58 23.90 22.19
N ASN A 62 21.48 24.87 22.16
CA ASN A 62 22.92 24.63 22.06
C ASN A 62 23.54 24.06 23.35
N ARG A 63 22.91 24.32 24.50
CA ARG A 63 23.41 23.92 25.83
C ARG A 63 22.68 22.72 26.40
N ALA A 64 21.45 22.52 25.95
CA ALA A 64 20.60 21.44 26.45
C ALA A 64 20.91 20.12 25.75
N SER A 65 21.39 19.17 26.51
CA SER A 65 21.53 17.76 26.09
C SER A 65 20.22 16.96 26.29
N GLY A 66 19.05 17.62 26.14
CA GLY A 66 17.92 17.23 26.97
C GLY A 66 16.68 16.64 26.32
N PHE A 67 16.58 16.50 24.99
CA PHE A 67 15.39 15.85 24.44
C PHE A 67 15.61 14.36 24.21
N THR A 68 14.72 13.57 24.78
CA THR A 68 14.66 12.12 24.54
C THR A 68 13.37 11.81 23.81
N VAL A 69 13.49 11.22 22.63
CA VAL A 69 12.35 10.71 21.85
C VAL A 69 12.17 9.22 22.11
N LEU A 70 10.95 8.81 22.33
CA LEU A 70 10.60 7.40 22.48
C LEU A 70 10.29 6.79 21.11
N LEU A 71 11.20 5.99 20.59
CA LEU A 71 11.03 5.26 19.35
C LEU A 71 10.26 3.97 19.61
N SER A 72 9.21 3.72 18.82
CA SER A 72 8.51 2.44 18.78
C SER A 72 9.01 1.59 17.60
N PRO A 73 9.90 0.60 17.82
CA PRO A 73 10.44 -0.21 16.72
C PRO A 73 9.36 -0.97 15.95
N LYS A 74 8.30 -1.41 16.64
CA LYS A 74 7.18 -2.11 16.03
C LYS A 74 6.40 -1.23 15.05
N GLU A 75 6.13 0.02 15.44
CA GLU A 75 5.42 0.97 14.57
C GLU A 75 6.27 1.35 13.37
N LEU A 76 7.56 1.62 13.60
CA LEU A 76 8.51 1.92 12.51
C LEU A 76 8.60 0.76 11.52
N LEU A 77 8.72 -0.48 12.01
CA LEU A 77 8.74 -1.67 11.16
C LEU A 77 7.44 -1.85 10.37
N ASN A 78 6.29 -1.57 10.99
CA ASN A 78 5.00 -1.61 10.31
C ASN A 78 4.93 -0.59 9.15
N HIS A 79 5.45 0.63 9.37
CA HIS A 79 5.50 1.66 8.32
C HIS A 79 6.46 1.27 7.19
N ILE A 80 7.66 0.75 7.52
CA ILE A 80 8.61 0.25 6.51
C ILE A 80 7.97 -0.86 5.68
N ASN A 81 7.37 -1.86 6.32
CA ASN A 81 6.68 -2.95 5.62
C ASN A 81 5.50 -2.45 4.77
N GLY A 82 4.84 -1.38 5.22
CA GLY A 82 3.77 -0.72 4.47
C GLY A 82 4.29 -0.10 3.16
N ILE A 83 5.40 0.64 3.24
CA ILE A 83 6.07 1.24 2.08
C ILE A 83 6.55 0.17 1.10
N ASP A 84 7.18 -0.89 1.59
CA ASP A 84 7.68 -1.99 0.76
C ASP A 84 6.54 -2.75 0.06
N ARG A 85 5.39 -2.87 0.73
CA ARG A 85 4.19 -3.46 0.14
C ARG A 85 3.64 -2.57 -0.97
N GLN A 86 3.54 -1.26 -0.71
CA GLN A 86 3.07 -0.31 -1.70
C GLN A 86 3.97 -0.30 -2.94
N ARG A 87 5.30 -0.28 -2.75
CA ARG A 87 6.26 -0.33 -3.86
C ARG A 87 6.07 -1.58 -4.73
N ARG A 88 5.93 -2.76 -4.11
CA ARG A 88 5.66 -4.01 -4.85
C ARG A 88 4.33 -3.96 -5.60
N ASP A 89 3.30 -3.35 -5.01
CA ASP A 89 2.00 -3.17 -5.67
C ASP A 89 2.10 -2.20 -6.86
N ASP A 90 2.93 -1.16 -6.75
CA ASP A 90 3.20 -0.21 -7.83
C ASP A 90 3.95 -0.88 -8.99
N GLU A 91 5.04 -1.59 -8.70
CA GLU A 91 5.82 -2.36 -9.69
C GLU A 91 4.96 -3.40 -10.42
N LEU A 92 4.10 -4.10 -9.68
CA LEU A 92 3.18 -5.07 -10.26
C LEU A 92 2.12 -4.40 -11.15
N CYS A 93 1.62 -3.22 -10.76
CA CYS A 93 0.69 -2.45 -11.57
C CYS A 93 1.33 -1.98 -12.88
N GLU A 94 2.56 -1.48 -12.83
CA GLU A 94 3.34 -1.09 -14.00
C GLU A 94 3.56 -2.28 -14.96
N TYR A 95 3.93 -3.42 -14.39
CA TYR A 95 4.04 -4.66 -15.15
C TYR A 95 2.74 -5.00 -15.90
N PHE A 96 1.60 -4.94 -15.23
CA PHE A 96 0.29 -5.21 -15.84
C PHE A 96 -0.05 -4.21 -16.94
N VAL A 97 0.29 -2.94 -16.75
CA VAL A 97 0.11 -1.91 -17.78
C VAL A 97 0.94 -2.22 -19.03
N MET A 98 2.22 -2.55 -18.85
CA MET A 98 3.13 -2.87 -19.95
C MET A 98 2.72 -4.13 -20.72
N HIS A 99 2.11 -5.10 -20.04
CA HIS A 99 1.70 -6.37 -20.63
C HIS A 99 0.20 -6.42 -21.00
N GLY A 100 -0.40 -5.27 -21.26
CA GLY A 100 -1.69 -5.16 -21.95
C GLY A 100 -2.90 -5.50 -21.11
N ALA A 101 -2.85 -5.36 -19.78
CA ALA A 101 -4.05 -5.43 -18.95
C ALA A 101 -5.03 -4.30 -19.31
N SER A 102 -6.35 -4.58 -19.35
CA SER A 102 -7.35 -3.56 -19.61
C SER A 102 -7.43 -2.54 -18.47
N ARG A 103 -7.92 -1.33 -18.79
CA ARG A 103 -8.14 -0.29 -17.77
C ARG A 103 -9.10 -0.77 -16.68
N GLN A 104 -10.16 -1.49 -17.05
CA GLN A 104 -11.13 -2.00 -16.08
C GLN A 104 -10.51 -3.02 -15.14
N LEU A 105 -9.69 -3.94 -15.67
CA LEU A 105 -8.96 -4.92 -14.90
C LEU A 105 -7.99 -4.25 -13.92
N LEU A 106 -7.23 -3.26 -14.36
CA LEU A 106 -6.29 -2.51 -13.52
C LEU A 106 -7.00 -1.78 -12.36
N ILE A 107 -8.12 -1.09 -12.64
CA ILE A 107 -8.93 -0.43 -11.61
C ILE A 107 -9.41 -1.45 -10.57
N LYS A 108 -9.92 -2.59 -11.03
CA LYS A 108 -10.42 -3.66 -10.15
C LYS A 108 -9.32 -4.26 -9.26
N LEU A 109 -8.15 -4.54 -9.84
CA LEU A 109 -7.06 -5.23 -9.14
C LEU A 109 -6.26 -4.31 -8.20
N PHE A 110 -6.00 -3.08 -8.61
CA PHE A 110 -5.12 -2.16 -7.88
C PHE A 110 -5.85 -1.03 -7.15
N LYS A 111 -7.18 -0.95 -7.30
CA LYS A 111 -8.04 0.07 -6.66
C LYS A 111 -7.59 1.51 -6.93
N ARG A 112 -6.96 1.75 -8.07
CA ARG A 112 -6.54 3.07 -8.53
C ARG A 112 -7.64 3.74 -9.33
N SER A 113 -7.62 5.06 -9.34
CA SER A 113 -8.55 5.84 -10.16
C SER A 113 -8.28 5.65 -11.65
N SER A 114 -9.32 5.86 -12.44
CA SER A 114 -9.25 5.82 -13.89
C SER A 114 -8.21 6.77 -14.48
N ASP A 115 -8.06 7.96 -13.86
CA ASP A 115 -7.11 8.98 -14.33
C ASP A 115 -5.66 8.60 -13.99
N GLU A 116 -5.41 8.00 -12.84
CA GLU A 116 -4.09 7.47 -12.49
C GLU A 116 -3.65 6.37 -13.47
N ILE A 117 -4.55 5.42 -13.77
CA ILE A 117 -4.26 4.35 -14.74
C ILE A 117 -4.02 4.93 -16.13
N ARG A 118 -4.77 5.96 -16.55
CA ARG A 118 -4.56 6.62 -17.83
C ARG A 118 -3.17 7.27 -17.89
N ARG A 119 -2.81 8.06 -16.87
CA ARG A 119 -1.48 8.70 -16.78
C ARG A 119 -0.35 7.69 -16.78
N LEU A 120 -0.48 6.62 -15.99
CA LEU A 120 0.51 5.56 -15.91
C LEU A 120 0.71 4.89 -17.27
N ARG A 121 -0.38 4.60 -18.01
CA ARG A 121 -0.33 4.03 -19.34
C ARG A 121 0.32 4.99 -20.37
N GLU A 122 -0.04 6.28 -20.35
CA GLU A 122 0.57 7.28 -21.21
C GLU A 122 2.08 7.40 -20.98
N MET A 123 2.51 7.26 -19.72
CA MET A 123 3.92 7.32 -19.33
C MET A 123 4.71 6.08 -19.77
N LEU A 124 4.16 4.88 -19.59
CA LEU A 124 4.88 3.62 -19.82
C LEU A 124 4.76 3.09 -21.24
N VAL A 125 3.59 3.25 -21.87
CA VAL A 125 3.28 2.64 -23.19
C VAL A 125 3.09 3.70 -24.28
N GLY A 126 2.92 4.96 -23.88
CA GLY A 126 2.60 6.06 -24.79
C GLY A 126 1.11 6.13 -25.12
N ARG A 127 0.74 7.04 -26.06
CA ARG A 127 -0.66 7.29 -26.45
C ARG A 127 -1.25 6.25 -27.40
N GLY A 128 -0.67 5.06 -27.49
CA GLY A 128 -1.20 3.97 -28.32
C GLY A 128 -2.50 3.40 -27.78
N THR A 129 -3.49 3.21 -28.65
CA THR A 129 -4.67 2.42 -28.31
C THR A 129 -4.27 0.94 -28.35
N VAL A 130 -4.28 0.27 -27.20
CA VAL A 130 -4.23 -1.20 -27.16
C VAL A 130 -5.54 -1.69 -27.81
N GLY A 131 -5.42 -2.29 -29.01
CA GLY A 131 -6.54 -2.89 -29.69
C GLY A 131 -7.23 -3.95 -28.82
N ARG A 132 -8.48 -4.29 -29.16
CA ARG A 132 -9.21 -5.37 -28.48
C ARG A 132 -8.43 -6.68 -28.67
N THR A 133 -7.82 -7.17 -27.61
CA THR A 133 -7.11 -8.46 -27.64
C THR A 133 -8.17 -9.58 -27.67
N GLY A 134 -8.10 -10.38 -28.75
CA GLY A 134 -8.97 -11.54 -28.89
C GLY A 134 -8.48 -12.71 -28.02
N LEU A 135 -9.38 -13.68 -27.79
CA LEU A 135 -9.03 -14.95 -27.15
C LEU A 135 -8.06 -15.75 -28.04
N PRO A 136 -7.25 -16.65 -27.46
CA PRO A 136 -6.44 -17.58 -28.25
C PRO A 136 -7.33 -18.38 -29.24
N LYS A 137 -6.91 -18.46 -30.50
CA LYS A 137 -7.71 -19.12 -31.56
C LYS A 137 -7.86 -20.63 -31.35
N SER A 138 -6.87 -21.27 -30.74
CA SER A 138 -6.86 -22.71 -30.50
C SER A 138 -7.56 -23.04 -29.18
N LEU A 139 -8.60 -23.88 -29.23
CA LEU A 139 -9.27 -24.43 -28.05
C LEU A 139 -8.29 -25.16 -27.14
N ARG A 140 -7.38 -25.96 -27.71
CA ARG A 140 -6.36 -26.67 -26.93
C ARG A 140 -5.50 -25.71 -26.08
N VAL A 141 -5.11 -24.56 -26.63
CA VAL A 141 -4.34 -23.56 -25.87
C VAL A 141 -5.18 -22.95 -24.75
N ARG A 142 -6.48 -22.72 -24.98
CA ARG A 142 -7.38 -22.22 -23.92
C ARG A 142 -7.48 -23.24 -22.79
N ASP A 143 -7.65 -24.53 -23.10
CA ASP A 143 -7.69 -25.60 -22.11
C ASP A 143 -6.38 -25.70 -21.31
N GLU A 144 -5.22 -25.58 -21.98
CA GLU A 144 -3.91 -25.58 -21.31
C GLU A 144 -3.76 -24.38 -20.38
N ILE A 145 -4.19 -23.18 -20.77
CA ILE A 145 -4.20 -21.98 -19.90
C ILE A 145 -5.09 -22.22 -18.67
N HIS A 146 -6.27 -22.79 -18.87
CA HIS A 146 -7.21 -23.09 -17.81
C HIS A 146 -6.66 -24.12 -16.80
N HIS A 147 -6.11 -25.23 -17.28
CA HIS A 147 -5.44 -26.21 -16.42
C HIS A 147 -4.29 -25.60 -15.62
N THR A 148 -3.50 -24.76 -16.26
CA THR A 148 -2.40 -24.04 -15.61
C THR A 148 -2.93 -23.09 -14.53
N TRP A 149 -4.01 -22.38 -14.81
CA TRP A 149 -4.68 -21.50 -13.86
C TRP A 149 -5.13 -22.23 -12.59
N TYR A 150 -5.83 -23.34 -12.74
CA TYR A 150 -6.23 -24.15 -11.59
C TYR A 150 -5.05 -24.71 -10.80
N SER A 151 -3.98 -25.10 -11.48
CA SER A 151 -2.74 -25.54 -10.83
C SER A 151 -2.11 -24.42 -9.98
N ILE A 152 -2.08 -23.18 -10.49
CA ILE A 152 -1.55 -22.01 -9.77
C ILE A 152 -2.37 -21.76 -8.49
N ILE A 153 -3.70 -21.70 -8.61
CA ILE A 153 -4.60 -21.47 -7.46
C ILE A 153 -4.44 -22.59 -6.41
N LYS A 154 -4.41 -23.85 -6.85
CA LYS A 154 -4.28 -25.00 -5.96
C LYS A 154 -2.97 -24.99 -5.18
N ASN A 155 -1.89 -24.56 -5.82
CA ASN A 155 -0.56 -24.48 -5.19
C ASN A 155 -0.41 -23.27 -4.27
N ARG A 156 -1.17 -22.20 -4.47
CA ARG A 156 -1.10 -20.95 -3.72
C ARG A 156 -2.47 -20.40 -3.36
N PRO A 157 -3.26 -21.11 -2.55
CA PRO A 157 -4.67 -20.78 -2.30
C PRO A 157 -4.89 -19.44 -1.57
N ASN A 158 -3.88 -18.94 -0.85
CA ASN A 158 -3.97 -17.72 -0.05
C ASN A 158 -3.44 -16.45 -0.76
N GLU A 159 -3.03 -16.58 -2.03
CA GLU A 159 -2.54 -15.46 -2.81
C GLU A 159 -3.68 -14.68 -3.47
N SER A 160 -3.35 -13.48 -3.96
CA SER A 160 -4.34 -12.61 -4.62
C SER A 160 -4.49 -12.93 -6.09
N LEU A 161 -5.66 -12.58 -6.67
CA LEU A 161 -5.91 -12.70 -8.11
C LEU A 161 -4.80 -12.06 -8.97
N ARG A 162 -4.24 -10.92 -8.54
CA ARG A 162 -3.15 -10.25 -9.25
C ARG A 162 -1.86 -11.06 -9.23
N THR A 163 -1.54 -11.75 -8.13
CA THR A 163 -0.38 -12.64 -8.03
C THR A 163 -0.55 -13.85 -8.95
N TRP A 164 -1.73 -14.45 -8.96
CA TRP A 164 -2.02 -15.59 -9.84
C TRP A 164 -1.98 -15.22 -11.33
N LEU A 165 -2.54 -14.06 -11.72
CA LEU A 165 -2.47 -13.57 -13.09
C LEU A 165 -1.04 -13.24 -13.52
N TYR A 166 -0.23 -12.69 -12.61
CA TYR A 166 1.19 -12.46 -12.85
C TYR A 166 1.92 -13.78 -13.13
N GLU A 167 1.74 -14.79 -12.28
CA GLU A 167 2.34 -16.11 -12.46
C GLU A 167 1.87 -16.81 -13.75
N LEU A 168 0.59 -16.67 -14.08
CA LEU A 168 0.06 -17.19 -15.34
C LEU A 168 0.71 -16.52 -16.55
N HIS A 169 0.84 -15.19 -16.51
CA HIS A 169 1.50 -14.46 -17.60
C HIS A 169 2.98 -14.81 -17.75
N GLN A 170 3.69 -15.10 -16.65
CA GLN A 170 5.08 -15.59 -16.73
C GLN A 170 5.20 -16.93 -17.50
N ARG A 171 4.15 -17.76 -17.50
CA ARG A 171 4.11 -19.03 -18.23
C ARG A 171 3.64 -18.88 -19.69
N TYR A 172 2.89 -17.80 -19.96
CA TYR A 172 2.33 -17.50 -21.29
C TYR A 172 2.66 -16.05 -21.69
N PRO A 173 3.94 -15.69 -21.86
CA PRO A 173 4.35 -14.32 -22.12
C PRO A 173 3.93 -13.77 -23.49
N ASP A 174 3.59 -14.63 -24.42
CA ASP A 174 3.13 -14.27 -25.77
C ASP A 174 1.68 -13.72 -25.79
N TYR A 175 0.94 -13.91 -24.71
CA TYR A 175 -0.43 -13.42 -24.57
C TYR A 175 -0.48 -12.23 -23.62
N THR A 176 -1.34 -11.25 -23.92
CA THR A 176 -1.55 -10.15 -22.97
C THR A 176 -2.27 -10.61 -21.72
N ILE A 177 -2.06 -9.91 -20.61
CA ILE A 177 -2.76 -10.19 -19.35
C ILE A 177 -4.29 -10.12 -19.53
N GLU A 178 -4.79 -9.21 -20.38
CA GLU A 178 -6.21 -9.14 -20.71
C GLU A 178 -6.71 -10.39 -21.43
N THR A 179 -5.92 -10.90 -22.40
CA THR A 179 -6.26 -12.15 -23.09
C THR A 179 -6.36 -13.32 -22.11
N LEU A 180 -5.36 -13.48 -21.24
CA LEU A 180 -5.34 -14.54 -20.24
C LEU A 180 -6.52 -14.44 -19.27
N HIS A 181 -6.78 -13.23 -18.76
CA HIS A 181 -7.91 -12.99 -17.87
C HIS A 181 -9.28 -13.27 -18.54
N SER A 182 -9.43 -12.89 -19.82
CA SER A 182 -10.66 -13.16 -20.57
C SER A 182 -10.84 -14.66 -20.86
N THR A 183 -9.73 -15.38 -21.12
CA THR A 183 -9.75 -16.83 -21.33
C THR A 183 -10.20 -17.56 -20.04
N ILE A 184 -9.68 -17.14 -18.87
CA ILE A 184 -10.10 -17.72 -17.59
C ILE A 184 -11.59 -17.49 -17.36
N LYS A 185 -12.10 -16.28 -17.61
CA LYS A 185 -13.51 -15.96 -17.41
C LYS A 185 -14.47 -16.74 -18.29
N GLU A 186 -14.07 -17.04 -19.53
CA GLU A 186 -14.88 -17.86 -20.43
C GLU A 186 -15.27 -19.19 -19.78
N PHE A 187 -14.34 -19.84 -19.08
CA PHE A 187 -14.58 -21.11 -18.40
C PHE A 187 -15.35 -20.97 -17.08
N GLU A 188 -15.13 -19.88 -16.32
CA GLU A 188 -15.89 -19.61 -15.08
C GLU A 188 -17.38 -19.37 -15.38
N ASP A 189 -17.70 -18.68 -16.48
CA ASP A 189 -19.08 -18.43 -16.93
C ASP A 189 -19.75 -19.71 -17.46
N ASP A 190 -18.99 -20.64 -18.07
CA ASP A 190 -19.50 -21.93 -18.56
C ASP A 190 -19.74 -22.95 -17.42
N GLU A 191 -19.00 -22.89 -16.31
CA GLU A 191 -19.19 -23.76 -15.14
C GLU A 191 -20.34 -23.31 -14.22
N ALA A 192 -20.68 -22.03 -14.17
CA ALA A 192 -21.76 -21.50 -13.34
C ALA A 192 -23.12 -22.13 -13.61
N PRO A 193 -23.60 -22.37 -14.87
CA PRO A 193 -24.85 -23.03 -15.15
C PRO A 193 -24.86 -24.54 -14.77
N ASN A 194 -23.70 -25.18 -14.81
CA ASN A 194 -23.58 -26.61 -14.45
C ASN A 194 -23.65 -26.87 -12.93
N GLN A 195 -23.22 -25.95 -12.09
CA GLN A 195 -23.36 -26.07 -10.63
C GLN A 195 -24.79 -25.85 -10.18
N ILE A 196 -25.53 -24.89 -10.76
CA ILE A 196 -26.95 -24.65 -10.48
C ILE A 196 -27.82 -25.86 -10.89
N ALA A 197 -27.47 -26.52 -12.00
CA ALA A 197 -28.17 -27.72 -12.44
C ALA A 197 -27.93 -28.92 -11.52
N LYS A 198 -26.74 -29.06 -10.92
CA LYS A 198 -26.43 -30.12 -9.96
C LYS A 198 -27.07 -29.93 -8.59
N GLU A 199 -27.16 -28.70 -8.11
CA GLU A 199 -27.82 -28.35 -6.84
C GLU A 199 -29.35 -28.54 -6.95
N ASN A 200 -29.96 -28.19 -8.09
CA ASN A 200 -31.41 -28.43 -8.33
C ASN A 200 -31.77 -29.90 -8.46
N LEU A 201 -30.85 -30.76 -8.91
CA LEU A 201 -31.06 -32.22 -8.97
C LEU A 201 -30.88 -32.94 -7.62
N SER A 202 -30.14 -32.33 -6.68
CA SER A 202 -29.96 -32.86 -5.33
C SER A 202 -31.09 -32.52 -4.37
N SER A 203 -31.91 -31.50 -4.72
CA SER A 203 -33.06 -31.04 -3.90
C SER A 203 -34.38 -31.73 -4.22
N ILE A 204 -34.39 -32.71 -5.15
CA ILE A 204 -35.56 -33.47 -5.59
C ILE A 204 -35.48 -34.96 -5.15
N LYS A 205 -34.76 -35.26 -4.10
CA LYS A 205 -34.79 -36.62 -3.48
C LYS A 205 -35.26 -36.58 -2.04
#